data_e33a608bfce40db3f6c5abc431f01851
#
_entry.id   e33a608bfce40db3f6c5abc431f01851
#
_cell.length_a   1.000
_cell.length_b   1.000
_cell.length_c   1.000
_cell.angle_alpha   90.00
_cell.angle_beta   90.00
_cell.angle_gamma   90.00
#
_symmetry.space_group_name_H-M   'P 1'
#
loop_
_entity.id
_entity.type
_entity.pdbx_description
1 polymer ?
#
loop_
_entity_poly.entity_id
_entity_poly.type
_entity_poly.pdbx_seq_one_letter_code
_entity_poly.pdbx_strand_id
1 'polypeptide(L)'
;ELLHCEGITPSGYTISYDRQIYGTHAVCSEAQNVEEAKDGDLFYVLVSVAPFSRVPVGTPNPEVVPLHHPYALPKVKVHLVRQNTLNTSTEDVDYLIVGRYELNNGILKAEEDYIPPIQRLCYSKNAVIFQQNIIKVLERLYSYTQQMYRRNVSSTHRNPLADSSLLFCSAFQDFYTEHSFALKHLLSEESPCRLVEQFSILGQKLICVLTRMSENDYERLLQYYYTWTDCSPADIEQAMGKLAGVSYSHIDIAKSFRAILHSLSLLERIFSRMSELEYIGVVRENIIISEEEDSPRSKERRFWKILD
;
A
#
# COMPACT_ATOMS: atom_id res chain seq x y z
N GLU A 1 -7.88 24.62 -10.65
CA GLU A 1 -9.24 25.14 -10.66
C GLU A 1 -10.21 24.08 -10.15
N LEU A 2 -11.10 24.43 -9.17
CA LEU A 2 -12.14 23.53 -8.66
C LEU A 2 -13.39 23.64 -9.56
N LEU A 3 -13.81 22.51 -10.15
CA LEU A 3 -14.99 22.46 -11.00
C LEU A 3 -16.22 21.96 -10.25
N HIS A 4 -16.04 20.88 -9.47
CA HIS A 4 -17.07 20.24 -8.68
C HIS A 4 -16.47 19.64 -7.41
N CYS A 5 -17.18 19.71 -6.30
CA CYS A 5 -16.78 19.08 -5.05
C CYS A 5 -18.02 18.74 -4.22
N GLU A 6 -18.17 17.48 -3.89
CA GLU A 6 -19.20 17.01 -2.95
C GLU A 6 -18.55 16.21 -1.82
N GLY A 7 -19.00 16.46 -0.60
CA GLY A 7 -18.50 15.71 0.54
C GLY A 7 -19.09 16.21 1.85
N ILE A 8 -18.73 15.49 2.92
CA ILE A 8 -19.10 15.81 4.29
C ILE A 8 -17.80 16.04 5.06
N THR A 9 -17.70 17.18 5.69
CA THR A 9 -16.56 17.55 6.51
C THR A 9 -16.52 16.74 7.81
N PRO A 10 -15.38 16.69 8.54
CA PRO A 10 -15.28 15.99 9.82
C PRO A 10 -16.33 16.40 10.85
N SER A 11 -16.74 17.67 10.86
CA SER A 11 -17.79 18.19 11.76
C SER A 11 -19.22 17.95 11.25
N GLY A 12 -19.40 17.28 10.11
CA GLY A 12 -20.69 16.91 9.57
C GLY A 12 -21.33 17.96 8.64
N TYR A 13 -20.64 19.03 8.26
CA TYR A 13 -21.15 19.98 7.28
C TYR A 13 -21.02 19.42 5.86
N THR A 14 -22.09 19.57 5.08
CA THR A 14 -22.08 19.18 3.66
C THR A 14 -21.47 20.29 2.81
N ILE A 15 -20.50 19.93 1.98
CA ILE A 15 -20.00 20.75 0.88
C ILE A 15 -20.63 20.20 -0.39
N SER A 16 -21.34 21.05 -1.12
CA SER A 16 -21.83 20.79 -2.48
C SER A 16 -21.49 22.01 -3.31
N TYR A 17 -20.38 21.93 -4.01
CA TYR A 17 -19.87 23.01 -4.85
C TYR A 17 -19.95 22.61 -6.32
N ASP A 18 -20.58 23.45 -7.11
CA ASP A 18 -20.58 23.37 -8.58
C ASP A 18 -20.23 24.75 -9.14
N ARG A 19 -19.19 24.83 -9.94
CA ARG A 19 -18.77 26.10 -10.54
C ARG A 19 -19.83 26.75 -11.41
N GLN A 20 -20.66 25.95 -12.08
CA GLN A 20 -21.75 26.51 -12.93
C GLN A 20 -22.78 27.25 -12.10
N ILE A 21 -23.01 26.78 -10.86
CA ILE A 21 -23.97 27.41 -9.93
C ILE A 21 -23.34 28.58 -9.20
N TYR A 22 -22.12 28.36 -8.64
CA TYR A 22 -21.43 29.37 -7.82
C TYR A 22 -20.79 30.50 -8.64
N GLY A 23 -20.47 30.27 -9.92
CA GLY A 23 -19.74 31.22 -10.75
C GLY A 23 -18.26 31.38 -10.33
N THR A 24 -17.60 32.40 -10.91
CA THR A 24 -16.17 32.64 -10.67
C THR A 24 -15.87 33.41 -9.36
N HIS A 25 -16.86 34.05 -8.76
CA HIS A 25 -16.68 34.91 -7.59
C HIS A 25 -16.85 34.22 -6.24
N ALA A 26 -17.35 33.00 -6.24
CA ALA A 26 -17.69 32.29 -5.00
C ALA A 26 -16.49 31.55 -4.35
N VAL A 27 -15.38 31.32 -5.06
CA VAL A 27 -14.21 30.60 -4.59
C VAL A 27 -13.04 31.54 -4.51
N CYS A 28 -12.58 31.84 -3.30
CA CYS A 28 -11.31 32.54 -3.08
C CYS A 28 -10.22 31.48 -2.92
N SER A 29 -9.14 31.57 -3.67
CA SER A 29 -7.92 30.79 -3.42
C SER A 29 -7.00 31.60 -2.50
N GLU A 30 -6.66 31.03 -1.37
CA GLU A 30 -5.65 31.57 -0.46
C GLU A 30 -4.47 30.60 -0.47
N ALA A 31 -3.29 31.06 -0.90
CA ALA A 31 -2.06 30.29 -0.83
C ALA A 31 -1.31 30.73 0.42
N GLN A 32 -1.08 29.80 1.35
CA GLN A 32 -0.37 30.09 2.59
C GLN A 32 1.06 29.54 2.50
N ASN A 33 2.04 30.41 2.81
CA ASN A 33 3.46 30.05 3.01
C ASN A 33 4.16 29.35 1.81
N VAL A 34 3.81 29.69 0.58
CA VAL A 34 4.46 29.12 -0.61
C VAL A 34 5.86 29.73 -0.80
N GLU A 35 6.07 30.99 -0.37
CA GLU A 35 7.36 31.72 -0.56
C GLU A 35 8.51 31.12 0.25
N GLU A 36 8.24 30.45 1.36
CA GLU A 36 9.26 29.81 2.22
C GLU A 36 9.43 28.30 1.93
N ALA A 37 8.75 27.79 0.91
CA ALA A 37 8.74 26.38 0.61
C ALA A 37 10.02 25.92 -0.10
N LYS A 38 10.43 24.69 0.18
CA LYS A 38 11.59 24.03 -0.45
C LYS A 38 11.12 22.92 -1.38
N ASP A 39 11.97 22.60 -2.35
CA ASP A 39 11.74 21.45 -3.21
C ASP A 39 11.54 20.17 -2.38
N GLY A 40 10.52 19.39 -2.73
CA GLY A 40 10.08 18.22 -2.00
C GLY A 40 8.97 18.48 -0.96
N ASP A 41 8.62 19.76 -0.70
CA ASP A 41 7.51 20.08 0.20
C ASP A 41 6.16 19.68 -0.40
N LEU A 42 5.32 19.11 0.45
CA LEU A 42 3.97 18.69 0.09
C LEU A 42 2.94 19.76 0.49
N PHE A 43 2.00 20.00 -0.41
CA PHE A 43 0.89 20.92 -0.23
C PHE A 43 -0.44 20.20 -0.42
N TYR A 44 -1.37 20.46 0.47
CA TYR A 44 -2.75 19.98 0.36
C TYR A 44 -3.66 21.05 -0.20
N VAL A 45 -4.59 20.64 -1.06
CA VAL A 45 -5.71 21.48 -1.49
C VAL A 45 -6.88 21.18 -0.58
N LEU A 46 -7.31 22.21 0.15
CA LEU A 46 -8.44 22.13 1.08
C LEU A 46 -9.63 22.87 0.49
N VAL A 47 -10.80 22.29 0.65
CA VAL A 47 -12.06 22.97 0.37
C VAL A 47 -12.79 23.16 1.70
N SER A 48 -12.99 24.40 2.11
CA SER A 48 -13.70 24.75 3.35
C SER A 48 -15.06 25.35 3.07
N VAL A 49 -15.97 25.17 4.00
CA VAL A 49 -17.29 25.78 3.98
C VAL A 49 -17.51 26.69 5.20
N ALA A 50 -18.07 27.85 4.96
CA ALA A 50 -18.54 28.73 6.01
C ALA A 50 -20.11 28.71 6.02
N PRO A 51 -20.74 27.80 6.78
CA PRO A 51 -22.16 27.50 6.64
C PRO A 51 -23.06 28.70 7.02
N PHE A 52 -22.57 29.59 7.87
CA PHE A 52 -23.30 30.80 8.29
C PHE A 52 -23.01 32.04 7.44
N SER A 53 -21.95 32.00 6.61
CA SER A 53 -21.63 33.04 5.64
C SER A 53 -22.18 32.65 4.27
N ARG A 54 -23.12 33.42 3.73
CA ARG A 54 -23.78 33.11 2.47
C ARG A 54 -23.35 34.07 1.37
N VAL A 55 -23.24 33.52 0.16
CA VAL A 55 -22.94 34.27 -1.06
C VAL A 55 -24.16 34.22 -2.00
N PRO A 56 -24.51 35.33 -2.67
CA PRO A 56 -25.56 35.33 -3.68
C PRO A 56 -25.07 34.61 -4.94
N VAL A 57 -25.86 33.69 -5.47
CA VAL A 57 -25.52 32.88 -6.65
C VAL A 57 -26.71 32.78 -7.62
N GLY A 58 -26.39 32.39 -8.87
CA GLY A 58 -27.33 32.33 -9.97
C GLY A 58 -27.42 33.65 -10.73
N THR A 59 -28.11 33.65 -11.88
CA THR A 59 -28.28 34.83 -12.71
C THR A 59 -29.31 35.77 -12.06
N PRO A 60 -28.92 37.01 -11.74
CA PRO A 60 -29.86 37.96 -11.16
C PRO A 60 -30.96 38.36 -12.15
N ASN A 61 -32.17 38.61 -11.65
CA ASN A 61 -33.26 39.11 -12.48
C ASN A 61 -33.09 40.64 -12.70
N PRO A 62 -32.83 41.08 -13.94
CA PRO A 62 -32.62 42.49 -14.23
C PRO A 62 -33.89 43.37 -14.08
N GLU A 63 -35.08 42.77 -14.01
CA GLU A 63 -36.32 43.48 -13.88
C GLU A 63 -36.69 43.85 -12.42
N VAL A 64 -35.92 43.34 -11.46
CA VAL A 64 -36.18 43.55 -10.02
C VAL A 64 -35.19 44.56 -9.44
N VAL A 65 -35.73 45.57 -8.74
CA VAL A 65 -34.93 46.59 -8.05
C VAL A 65 -35.18 46.55 -6.55
N PRO A 66 -34.16 46.41 -5.69
CA PRO A 66 -32.74 46.23 -6.03
C PRO A 66 -32.48 44.88 -6.67
N LEU A 67 -31.44 44.81 -7.50
CA LEU A 67 -30.99 43.60 -8.15
C LEU A 67 -30.66 42.53 -7.10
N HIS A 68 -31.28 41.35 -7.20
CA HIS A 68 -30.99 40.24 -6.31
C HIS A 68 -30.84 38.95 -7.07
N HIS A 69 -30.00 38.06 -6.49
CA HIS A 69 -29.75 36.74 -7.03
C HIS A 69 -30.83 35.75 -6.54
N PRO A 70 -31.15 34.71 -7.34
CA PRO A 70 -32.22 33.77 -6.99
C PRO A 70 -31.89 32.87 -5.80
N TYR A 71 -30.62 32.68 -5.51
CA TYR A 71 -30.15 31.78 -4.44
C TYR A 71 -29.12 32.45 -3.54
N ALA A 72 -29.02 31.95 -2.29
CA ALA A 72 -28.00 32.30 -1.33
C ALA A 72 -27.42 30.99 -0.74
N LEU A 73 -26.22 30.63 -1.16
CA LEU A 73 -25.54 29.39 -0.78
C LEU A 73 -24.41 29.67 0.23
N PRO A 74 -23.98 28.64 1.03
CA PRO A 74 -22.83 28.75 1.93
C PRO A 74 -21.57 29.16 1.17
N LYS A 75 -20.78 30.04 1.78
CA LYS A 75 -19.49 30.44 1.17
C LYS A 75 -18.50 29.27 1.19
N VAL A 76 -17.96 28.91 0.02
CA VAL A 76 -16.92 27.89 -0.14
C VAL A 76 -15.62 28.58 -0.48
N LYS A 77 -14.51 28.11 0.13
CA LYS A 77 -13.16 28.60 -0.13
C LYS A 77 -12.23 27.44 -0.47
N VAL A 78 -11.26 27.69 -1.33
CA VAL A 78 -10.16 26.77 -1.65
C VAL A 78 -8.88 27.31 -1.07
N HIS A 79 -8.16 26.49 -0.32
CA HIS A 79 -6.90 26.85 0.30
C HIS A 79 -5.80 25.90 -0.21
N LEU A 80 -4.60 26.43 -0.38
CA LEU A 80 -3.39 25.66 -0.60
C LEU A 80 -2.55 25.75 0.66
N VAL A 81 -2.38 24.65 1.39
CA VAL A 81 -1.75 24.62 2.71
C VAL A 81 -0.60 23.63 2.70
N ARG A 82 0.58 24.07 3.20
CA ARG A 82 1.74 23.21 3.35
C ARG A 82 1.48 22.13 4.41
N GLN A 83 1.95 20.92 4.18
CA GLN A 83 1.70 19.77 5.08
C GLN A 83 2.06 20.07 6.54
N ASN A 84 3.17 20.73 6.78
CA ASN A 84 3.66 21.04 8.14
C ASN A 84 2.75 22.00 8.91
N THR A 85 1.96 22.80 8.21
CA THR A 85 1.07 23.81 8.80
C THR A 85 -0.40 23.37 8.80
N LEU A 86 -0.71 22.16 8.31
CA LEU A 86 -2.08 21.69 8.18
C LEU A 86 -2.85 21.75 9.51
N ASN A 87 -2.23 21.34 10.61
CA ASN A 87 -2.88 21.30 11.92
C ASN A 87 -3.02 22.68 12.59
N THR A 88 -2.10 23.61 12.28
CA THR A 88 -2.09 24.94 12.89
C THR A 88 -2.91 25.97 12.14
N SER A 89 -3.04 25.79 10.82
CA SER A 89 -3.74 26.75 9.95
C SER A 89 -5.26 26.52 9.87
N THR A 90 -5.77 25.44 10.44
CA THR A 90 -7.15 24.95 10.19
C THR A 90 -7.92 24.65 11.47
N GLU A 91 -7.43 25.06 12.64
CA GLU A 91 -8.07 24.76 13.94
C GLU A 91 -9.54 25.26 14.03
N ASP A 92 -9.89 26.33 13.31
CA ASP A 92 -11.22 26.93 13.33
C ASP A 92 -12.01 26.72 12.02
N VAL A 93 -11.49 25.96 11.05
CA VAL A 93 -12.09 25.83 9.73
C VAL A 93 -12.39 24.37 9.41
N ASP A 94 -13.65 24.10 9.14
CA ASP A 94 -14.10 22.79 8.71
C ASP A 94 -13.85 22.61 7.20
N TYR A 95 -13.11 21.55 6.80
CA TYR A 95 -12.62 21.39 5.45
C TYR A 95 -12.58 19.94 4.96
N LEU A 96 -12.53 19.78 3.65
CA LEU A 96 -12.20 18.54 2.95
C LEU A 96 -10.83 18.69 2.27
N ILE A 97 -10.01 17.66 2.34
CA ILE A 97 -8.79 17.57 1.53
C ILE A 97 -9.17 16.93 0.20
N VAL A 98 -8.92 17.62 -0.91
CA VAL A 98 -9.33 17.18 -2.25
C VAL A 98 -8.17 16.88 -3.18
N GLY A 99 -6.95 17.24 -2.81
CA GLY A 99 -5.76 17.00 -3.62
C GLY A 99 -4.46 17.23 -2.88
N ARG A 100 -3.36 16.74 -3.46
CA ARG A 100 -2.00 16.93 -2.96
C ARG A 100 -1.08 17.31 -4.11
N TYR A 101 -0.17 18.23 -3.84
CA TYR A 101 0.86 18.72 -4.75
C TYR A 101 2.23 18.61 -4.10
N GLU A 102 3.25 18.37 -4.89
CA GLU A 102 4.65 18.43 -4.49
C GLU A 102 5.32 19.60 -5.19
N LEU A 103 6.15 20.35 -4.47
CA LEU A 103 6.95 21.41 -5.05
C LEU A 103 8.23 20.81 -5.66
N ASN A 104 8.39 20.89 -6.97
CA ASN A 104 9.54 20.39 -7.71
C ASN A 104 10.09 21.49 -8.61
N ASN A 105 11.34 21.91 -8.38
CA ASN A 105 12.01 22.99 -9.12
C ASN A 105 11.18 24.29 -9.17
N GLY A 106 10.58 24.66 -8.05
CA GLY A 106 9.75 25.85 -7.95
C GLY A 106 8.36 25.76 -8.60
N ILE A 107 7.97 24.55 -9.11
CA ILE A 107 6.68 24.31 -9.74
C ILE A 107 5.89 23.30 -8.92
N LEU A 108 4.63 23.63 -8.61
CA LEU A 108 3.71 22.72 -7.94
C LEU A 108 3.21 21.66 -8.94
N LYS A 109 3.58 20.41 -8.72
CA LYS A 109 3.16 19.26 -9.51
C LYS A 109 2.11 18.46 -8.75
N ALA A 110 0.97 18.20 -9.38
CA ALA A 110 -0.07 17.37 -8.79
C ALA A 110 0.41 15.93 -8.62
N GLU A 111 0.14 15.32 -7.48
CA GLU A 111 0.38 13.90 -7.23
C GLU A 111 -0.82 13.11 -7.78
N GLU A 112 -0.65 12.52 -8.96
CA GLU A 112 -1.72 11.84 -9.70
C GLU A 112 -2.27 10.60 -8.97
N ASP A 113 -1.41 9.93 -8.17
CA ASP A 113 -1.78 8.75 -7.40
C ASP A 113 -2.42 9.07 -6.05
N TYR A 114 -2.54 10.36 -5.70
CA TYR A 114 -3.15 10.75 -4.45
C TYR A 114 -4.61 10.31 -4.37
N ILE A 115 -4.98 9.70 -3.25
CA ILE A 115 -6.36 9.34 -2.94
C ILE A 115 -6.81 10.25 -1.79
N PRO A 116 -7.72 11.18 -2.04
CA PRO A 116 -8.26 12.04 -0.99
C PRO A 116 -9.06 11.23 0.04
N PRO A 117 -9.38 11.80 1.20
CA PRO A 117 -10.33 11.20 2.13
C PRO A 117 -11.64 10.85 1.44
N ILE A 118 -12.00 9.57 1.43
CA ILE A 118 -13.23 9.05 0.81
C ILE A 118 -13.94 8.09 1.77
N GLN A 119 -15.26 8.07 1.71
CA GLN A 119 -16.08 7.16 2.51
C GLN A 119 -16.14 5.75 1.92
N ARG A 120 -16.12 5.64 0.59
CA ARG A 120 -16.17 4.38 -0.15
C ARG A 120 -15.09 4.32 -1.21
N LEU A 121 -14.55 3.13 -1.46
CA LEU A 121 -13.51 2.94 -2.47
C LEU A 121 -13.96 3.35 -3.87
N CYS A 122 -15.23 3.12 -4.22
CA CYS A 122 -15.80 3.49 -5.53
C CYS A 122 -15.78 4.99 -5.82
N TYR A 123 -15.61 5.86 -4.80
CA TYR A 123 -15.58 7.31 -5.01
C TYR A 123 -14.25 7.84 -5.55
N SER A 124 -13.20 7.02 -5.61
CA SER A 124 -11.94 7.40 -6.21
C SER A 124 -11.48 6.40 -7.27
N LYS A 125 -11.25 6.89 -8.48
CA LYS A 125 -10.69 6.06 -9.57
C LYS A 125 -9.38 5.38 -9.16
N ASN A 126 -8.49 6.11 -8.48
CA ASN A 126 -7.21 5.58 -8.02
C ASN A 126 -7.41 4.47 -6.97
N ALA A 127 -8.36 4.63 -6.04
CA ALA A 127 -8.67 3.59 -5.07
C ALA A 127 -9.21 2.31 -5.73
N VAL A 128 -10.07 2.45 -6.74
CA VAL A 128 -10.57 1.30 -7.53
C VAL A 128 -9.44 0.60 -8.29
N ILE A 129 -8.52 1.35 -8.89
CA ILE A 129 -7.35 0.78 -9.59
C ILE A 129 -6.47 0.01 -8.59
N PHE A 130 -6.19 0.56 -7.40
CA PHE A 130 -5.45 -0.13 -6.36
C PHE A 130 -6.15 -1.42 -5.91
N GLN A 131 -7.44 -1.37 -5.66
CA GLN A 131 -8.23 -2.56 -5.32
C GLN A 131 -8.12 -3.64 -6.39
N GLN A 132 -8.28 -3.29 -7.66
CA GLN A 132 -8.17 -4.24 -8.77
C GLN A 132 -6.78 -4.86 -8.88
N ASN A 133 -5.73 -4.08 -8.66
CA ASN A 133 -4.36 -4.56 -8.67
C ASN A 133 -4.11 -5.55 -7.53
N ILE A 134 -4.57 -5.24 -6.33
CA ILE A 134 -4.50 -6.13 -5.17
C ILE A 134 -5.21 -7.45 -5.45
N ILE A 135 -6.44 -7.43 -6.00
CA ILE A 135 -7.20 -8.63 -6.32
C ILE A 135 -6.42 -9.51 -7.32
N LYS A 136 -5.85 -8.92 -8.37
CA LYS A 136 -5.04 -9.66 -9.35
C LYS A 136 -3.81 -10.32 -8.71
N VAL A 137 -3.13 -9.64 -7.80
CA VAL A 137 -1.98 -10.21 -7.06
C VAL A 137 -2.44 -11.38 -6.20
N LEU A 138 -3.55 -11.25 -5.46
CA LEU A 138 -4.10 -12.33 -4.63
C LEU A 138 -4.50 -13.56 -5.47
N GLU A 139 -5.08 -13.37 -6.64
CA GLU A 139 -5.43 -14.47 -7.55
C GLU A 139 -4.21 -15.24 -8.04
N ARG A 140 -3.13 -14.52 -8.39
CA ARG A 140 -1.86 -15.15 -8.77
C ARG A 140 -1.24 -15.89 -7.59
N LEU A 141 -1.17 -15.28 -6.42
CA LEU A 141 -0.69 -15.93 -5.20
C LEU A 141 -1.47 -17.21 -4.90
N TYR A 142 -2.80 -17.18 -5.01
CA TYR A 142 -3.63 -18.36 -4.80
C TYR A 142 -3.32 -19.47 -5.82
N SER A 143 -3.14 -19.12 -7.09
CA SER A 143 -2.72 -20.07 -8.12
C SER A 143 -1.38 -20.73 -7.82
N TYR A 144 -0.38 -19.93 -7.39
CA TYR A 144 0.94 -20.44 -7.02
C TYR A 144 0.88 -21.38 -5.82
N THR A 145 0.15 -21.01 -4.77
CA THR A 145 0.00 -21.90 -3.60
C THR A 145 -0.68 -23.22 -3.96
N GLN A 146 -1.69 -23.22 -4.84
CA GLN A 146 -2.30 -24.45 -5.33
C GLN A 146 -1.31 -25.34 -6.10
N GLN A 147 -0.45 -24.75 -6.94
CA GLN A 147 0.58 -25.49 -7.67
C GLN A 147 1.60 -26.11 -6.70
N MET A 148 2.04 -25.35 -5.69
CA MET A 148 2.94 -25.84 -4.65
C MET A 148 2.35 -27.05 -3.91
N TYR A 149 1.06 -26.99 -3.53
CA TYR A 149 0.37 -28.10 -2.90
C TYR A 149 0.33 -29.34 -3.81
N ARG A 150 -0.12 -29.20 -5.06
CA ARG A 150 -0.24 -30.33 -6.00
C ARG A 150 1.10 -31.05 -6.19
N ARG A 151 2.17 -30.30 -6.39
CA ARG A 151 3.52 -30.87 -6.60
C ARG A 151 4.06 -31.56 -5.36
N ASN A 152 3.86 -31.01 -4.19
CA ASN A 152 4.39 -31.59 -2.96
C ASN A 152 3.56 -32.75 -2.41
N VAL A 153 2.23 -32.76 -2.59
CA VAL A 153 1.39 -33.90 -2.20
C VAL A 153 1.64 -35.13 -3.06
N SER A 154 1.92 -34.95 -4.35
CA SER A 154 2.25 -36.04 -5.28
C SER A 154 3.71 -36.47 -5.20
N SER A 155 4.56 -35.74 -4.50
CA SER A 155 5.99 -36.05 -4.37
C SER A 155 6.23 -37.12 -3.32
N THR A 156 7.13 -38.05 -3.64
CA THR A 156 7.70 -39.03 -2.67
C THR A 156 8.77 -38.39 -1.75
N HIS A 157 9.16 -37.14 -2.03
CA HIS A 157 10.21 -36.40 -1.33
C HIS A 157 9.66 -35.49 -0.24
N ARG A 158 8.72 -35.99 0.58
CA ARG A 158 8.19 -35.23 1.72
C ARG A 158 9.30 -34.96 2.74
N ASN A 159 9.44 -33.71 3.14
CA ASN A 159 10.46 -33.28 4.10
C ASN A 159 9.94 -32.13 4.99
N PRO A 160 10.53 -31.89 6.17
CA PRO A 160 10.07 -30.85 7.10
C PRO A 160 10.02 -29.45 6.48
N LEU A 161 10.91 -29.13 5.55
CA LEU A 161 10.93 -27.85 4.85
C LEU A 161 9.69 -27.67 3.96
N ALA A 162 9.29 -28.75 3.26
CA ALA A 162 8.04 -28.75 2.48
C ALA A 162 6.83 -28.55 3.40
N ASP A 163 6.78 -29.26 4.54
CA ASP A 163 5.68 -29.14 5.49
C ASP A 163 5.60 -27.70 6.05
N SER A 164 6.70 -27.07 6.43
CA SER A 164 6.76 -25.67 6.87
C SER A 164 6.32 -24.69 5.80
N SER A 165 6.77 -24.89 4.56
CA SER A 165 6.37 -24.04 3.44
C SER A 165 4.90 -24.19 3.10
N LEU A 166 4.34 -25.40 3.12
CA LEU A 166 2.92 -25.63 2.88
C LEU A 166 2.04 -25.09 4.00
N LEU A 167 2.52 -25.13 5.26
CA LEU A 167 1.82 -24.51 6.38
C LEU A 167 1.73 -22.98 6.19
N PHE A 168 2.80 -22.34 5.71
CA PHE A 168 2.79 -20.92 5.39
C PHE A 168 1.83 -20.60 4.23
N CYS A 169 1.81 -21.45 3.19
CA CYS A 169 0.85 -21.33 2.09
C CYS A 169 -0.60 -21.49 2.53
N SER A 170 -0.88 -22.43 3.48
CA SER A 170 -2.26 -22.66 3.95
C SER A 170 -2.84 -21.43 4.64
N ALA A 171 -2.05 -20.72 5.43
CA ALA A 171 -2.50 -19.49 6.07
C ALA A 171 -2.96 -18.43 5.06
N PHE A 172 -2.27 -18.34 3.91
CA PHE A 172 -2.69 -17.48 2.81
C PHE A 172 -3.96 -18.02 2.12
N GLN A 173 -4.04 -19.32 1.87
CA GLN A 173 -5.24 -19.92 1.24
C GLN A 173 -6.49 -19.77 2.11
N ASP A 174 -6.37 -19.97 3.41
CA ASP A 174 -7.45 -19.77 4.38
C ASP A 174 -7.95 -18.32 4.33
N PHE A 175 -7.04 -17.36 4.36
CA PHE A 175 -7.39 -15.96 4.19
C PHE A 175 -8.10 -15.70 2.86
N TYR A 176 -7.53 -16.18 1.75
CA TYR A 176 -8.12 -15.95 0.42
C TYR A 176 -9.52 -16.54 0.28
N THR A 177 -9.74 -17.77 0.74
CA THR A 177 -11.05 -18.42 0.66
C THR A 177 -12.10 -17.77 1.53
N GLU A 178 -11.72 -17.28 2.72
CA GLU A 178 -12.60 -16.55 3.63
C GLU A 178 -13.01 -15.17 3.09
N HIS A 179 -12.08 -14.46 2.43
CA HIS A 179 -12.26 -13.06 2.10
C HIS A 179 -12.46 -12.74 0.61
N SER A 180 -12.22 -13.71 -0.30
CA SER A 180 -12.21 -13.45 -1.75
C SER A 180 -13.53 -12.88 -2.27
N PHE A 181 -14.67 -13.32 -1.77
CA PHE A 181 -15.97 -12.79 -2.18
C PHE A 181 -16.11 -11.32 -1.77
N ALA A 182 -15.83 -11.00 -0.52
CA ALA A 182 -15.93 -9.63 -0.02
C ALA A 182 -14.97 -8.70 -0.76
N LEU A 183 -13.72 -9.13 -0.98
CA LEU A 183 -12.71 -8.35 -1.69
C LEU A 183 -13.11 -8.02 -3.14
N LYS A 184 -13.79 -8.97 -3.81
CA LYS A 184 -14.17 -8.82 -5.22
C LYS A 184 -15.49 -8.08 -5.42
N HIS A 185 -16.46 -8.26 -4.53
CA HIS A 185 -17.83 -7.87 -4.78
C HIS A 185 -18.40 -6.84 -3.82
N LEU A 186 -17.87 -6.73 -2.60
CA LEU A 186 -18.42 -5.84 -1.57
C LEU A 186 -17.52 -4.64 -1.27
N LEU A 187 -16.21 -4.83 -1.38
CA LEU A 187 -15.22 -3.89 -0.88
C LEU A 187 -15.26 -2.52 -1.57
N SER A 188 -15.72 -2.45 -2.83
CA SER A 188 -15.88 -1.19 -3.56
C SER A 188 -16.84 -0.21 -2.87
N GLU A 189 -17.84 -0.75 -2.18
CA GLU A 189 -18.85 0.02 -1.43
C GLU A 189 -18.45 0.26 0.03
N GLU A 190 -17.34 -0.32 0.46
CA GLU A 190 -16.83 -0.17 1.82
C GLU A 190 -15.80 0.95 1.95
N SER A 191 -15.54 1.33 3.19
CA SER A 191 -14.49 2.31 3.51
C SER A 191 -13.10 1.75 3.17
N PRO A 192 -12.15 2.60 2.69
CA PRO A 192 -10.75 2.18 2.48
C PRO A 192 -10.09 1.55 3.72
N CYS A 193 -10.53 1.93 4.92
CA CYS A 193 -10.06 1.35 6.17
C CYS A 193 -10.33 -0.15 6.25
N ARG A 194 -11.47 -0.62 5.71
CA ARG A 194 -11.80 -2.06 5.68
C ARG A 194 -10.84 -2.86 4.82
N LEU A 195 -10.37 -2.29 3.71
CA LEU A 195 -9.33 -2.94 2.90
C LEU A 195 -8.03 -3.08 3.71
N VAL A 196 -7.60 -2.01 4.37
CA VAL A 196 -6.38 -2.03 5.20
C VAL A 196 -6.50 -3.05 6.34
N GLU A 197 -7.65 -3.11 7.02
CA GLU A 197 -7.95 -4.09 8.06
C GLU A 197 -7.79 -5.53 7.56
N GLN A 198 -8.36 -5.87 6.40
CA GLN A 198 -8.24 -7.22 5.81
C GLN A 198 -6.78 -7.62 5.61
N PHE A 199 -5.94 -6.72 5.12
CA PHE A 199 -4.53 -7.01 4.89
C PHE A 199 -3.69 -7.04 6.18
N SER A 200 -4.08 -6.30 7.22
CA SER A 200 -3.51 -6.46 8.54
C SER A 200 -3.80 -7.85 9.10
N ILE A 201 -5.02 -8.36 8.93
CA ILE A 201 -5.40 -9.73 9.31
C ILE A 201 -4.55 -10.77 8.56
N LEU A 202 -4.36 -10.60 7.25
CA LEU A 202 -3.47 -11.47 6.47
C LEU A 202 -2.06 -11.47 7.05
N GLY A 203 -1.49 -10.30 7.30
CA GLY A 203 -0.15 -10.16 7.90
C GLY A 203 -0.05 -10.88 9.25
N GLN A 204 -1.05 -10.72 10.12
CA GLN A 204 -1.10 -11.39 11.43
C GLN A 204 -1.20 -12.92 11.28
N LYS A 205 -2.03 -13.45 10.35
CA LYS A 205 -2.12 -14.88 10.06
C LYS A 205 -0.76 -15.44 9.63
N LEU A 206 -0.04 -14.75 8.72
CA LEU A 206 1.25 -15.19 8.22
C LEU A 206 2.33 -15.17 9.31
N ILE A 207 2.41 -14.11 10.12
CA ILE A 207 3.34 -14.04 11.26
C ILE A 207 3.03 -15.14 12.27
N CYS A 208 1.76 -15.38 12.59
CA CYS A 208 1.36 -16.40 13.53
C CYS A 208 1.85 -17.80 13.15
N VAL A 209 1.84 -18.12 11.85
CA VAL A 209 2.39 -19.38 11.35
C VAL A 209 3.91 -19.42 11.51
N LEU A 210 4.61 -18.36 11.12
CA LEU A 210 6.07 -18.29 11.24
C LEU A 210 6.53 -18.41 12.70
N THR A 211 5.86 -17.74 13.63
CA THR A 211 6.21 -17.77 15.07
C THR A 211 5.88 -19.08 15.78
N ARG A 212 5.04 -19.94 15.16
CA ARG A 212 4.74 -21.28 15.69
C ARG A 212 5.73 -22.35 15.26
N MET A 213 6.58 -22.06 14.28
CA MET A 213 7.63 -22.97 13.85
C MET A 213 8.73 -23.07 14.91
N SER A 214 9.48 -24.19 14.94
CA SER A 214 10.71 -24.22 15.71
C SER A 214 11.71 -23.21 15.12
N GLU A 215 12.62 -22.67 15.91
CA GLU A 215 13.64 -21.73 15.47
C GLU A 215 14.43 -22.28 14.27
N ASN A 216 14.82 -23.55 14.33
CA ASN A 216 15.52 -24.22 13.24
C ASN A 216 14.69 -24.33 11.94
N ASP A 217 13.40 -24.67 12.03
CA ASP A 217 12.53 -24.79 10.84
C ASP A 217 12.24 -23.41 10.25
N TYR A 218 12.09 -22.39 11.08
CA TYR A 218 11.92 -21.00 10.68
C TYR A 218 13.15 -20.49 9.91
N GLU A 219 14.35 -20.62 10.48
CA GLU A 219 15.59 -20.20 9.82
C GLU A 219 15.81 -20.93 8.51
N ARG A 220 15.61 -22.27 8.49
CA ARG A 220 15.73 -23.08 7.28
C ARG A 220 14.75 -22.66 6.19
N LEU A 221 13.51 -22.33 6.55
CA LEU A 221 12.50 -21.87 5.60
C LEU A 221 12.89 -20.55 4.96
N LEU A 222 13.28 -19.55 5.76
CA LEU A 222 13.66 -18.24 5.26
C LEU A 222 14.96 -18.30 4.43
N GLN A 223 15.94 -19.11 4.85
CA GLN A 223 17.17 -19.32 4.09
C GLN A 223 16.90 -20.04 2.76
N TYR A 224 15.96 -20.98 2.73
CA TYR A 224 15.54 -21.64 1.51
C TYR A 224 14.88 -20.66 0.53
N TYR A 225 13.99 -19.81 1.01
CA TYR A 225 13.39 -18.75 0.19
C TYR A 225 14.44 -17.79 -0.36
N TYR A 226 15.41 -17.39 0.46
CA TYR A 226 16.52 -16.54 0.03
C TYR A 226 17.33 -17.18 -1.10
N THR A 227 17.66 -18.48 -0.98
CA THR A 227 18.43 -19.21 -1.99
C THR A 227 17.78 -19.17 -3.38
N TRP A 228 16.46 -19.13 -3.45
CA TRP A 228 15.73 -19.18 -4.71
C TRP A 228 15.20 -17.85 -5.22
N THR A 229 15.06 -16.84 -4.37
CA THR A 229 14.36 -15.60 -4.72
C THR A 229 15.18 -14.33 -4.51
N ASP A 230 16.36 -14.43 -3.90
CA ASP A 230 17.17 -13.30 -3.44
C ASP A 230 16.44 -12.37 -2.45
N CYS A 231 15.32 -12.82 -1.85
CA CYS A 231 14.63 -12.13 -0.78
C CYS A 231 15.28 -12.54 0.55
N SER A 232 16.00 -11.62 1.19
CA SER A 232 16.66 -11.92 2.45
C SER A 232 15.65 -12.27 3.57
N PRO A 233 16.04 -13.05 4.59
CA PRO A 233 15.22 -13.28 5.77
C PRO A 233 14.67 -11.96 6.37
N ALA A 234 15.53 -10.96 6.48
CA ALA A 234 15.12 -9.64 7.01
C ALA A 234 14.08 -8.93 6.13
N ASP A 235 14.16 -9.06 4.80
CA ASP A 235 13.14 -8.48 3.89
C ASP A 235 11.79 -9.17 4.09
N ILE A 236 11.79 -10.50 4.28
CA ILE A 236 10.57 -11.28 4.49
C ILE A 236 9.93 -10.89 5.82
N GLU A 237 10.71 -10.87 6.91
CA GLU A 237 10.25 -10.46 8.23
C GLU A 237 9.70 -9.03 8.22
N GLN A 238 10.43 -8.11 7.60
CA GLN A 238 10.01 -6.72 7.49
C GLN A 238 8.72 -6.57 6.68
N ALA A 239 8.57 -7.30 5.57
CA ALA A 239 7.37 -7.25 4.74
C ALA A 239 6.16 -7.79 5.49
N MET A 240 6.31 -8.92 6.21
CA MET A 240 5.23 -9.47 7.03
C MET A 240 4.88 -8.54 8.20
N GLY A 241 5.88 -7.98 8.88
CA GLY A 241 5.71 -7.00 9.94
C GLY A 241 4.99 -5.72 9.45
N LYS A 242 5.37 -5.20 8.30
CA LYS A 242 4.71 -4.04 7.67
C LYS A 242 3.27 -4.35 7.26
N LEU A 243 2.99 -5.55 6.79
CA LEU A 243 1.64 -5.96 6.41
C LEU A 243 0.75 -6.09 7.66
N ALA A 244 1.23 -6.75 8.69
CA ALA A 244 0.51 -6.94 9.96
C ALA A 244 0.28 -5.63 10.71
N GLY A 245 1.27 -4.75 10.70
CA GLY A 245 1.25 -3.43 11.34
C GLY A 245 0.85 -2.29 10.42
N VAL A 246 0.23 -2.56 9.27
CA VAL A 246 -0.16 -1.50 8.34
C VAL A 246 -1.13 -0.54 9.01
N SER A 247 -0.75 0.74 9.06
CA SER A 247 -1.58 1.80 9.63
C SER A 247 -2.48 2.41 8.55
N TYR A 248 -3.69 2.78 8.93
CA TYR A 248 -4.58 3.54 8.09
C TYR A 248 -4.45 5.04 8.36
N SER A 249 -4.28 5.82 7.31
CA SER A 249 -4.35 7.27 7.38
C SER A 249 -5.42 7.76 6.40
N HIS A 250 -6.46 8.41 6.91
CA HIS A 250 -7.53 8.95 6.07
C HIS A 250 -7.05 10.08 5.17
N ILE A 251 -5.97 10.77 5.58
CA ILE A 251 -5.35 11.86 4.82
C ILE A 251 -4.42 11.32 3.72
N ASP A 252 -3.83 10.13 3.90
CA ASP A 252 -2.91 9.51 2.94
C ASP A 252 -3.20 8.02 2.76
N ILE A 253 -4.35 7.75 2.15
CA ILE A 253 -4.84 6.39 1.88
C ILE A 253 -3.87 5.64 0.96
N ALA A 254 -3.32 6.32 -0.04
CA ALA A 254 -2.40 5.74 -1.01
C ALA A 254 -1.14 5.17 -0.36
N LYS A 255 -0.64 5.77 0.74
CA LYS A 255 0.51 5.27 1.50
C LYS A 255 0.25 3.87 2.06
N SER A 256 -0.92 3.66 2.68
CA SER A 256 -1.32 2.36 3.22
C SER A 256 -1.44 1.32 2.11
N PHE A 257 -2.03 1.69 0.99
CA PHE A 257 -2.21 0.80 -0.16
C PHE A 257 -0.87 0.41 -0.81
N ARG A 258 0.06 1.35 -0.97
CA ARG A 258 1.42 1.06 -1.46
C ARG A 258 2.17 0.12 -0.53
N ALA A 259 2.04 0.28 0.79
CA ALA A 259 2.65 -0.63 1.76
C ALA A 259 2.11 -2.06 1.63
N ILE A 260 0.80 -2.22 1.45
CA ILE A 260 0.17 -3.53 1.20
C ILE A 260 0.70 -4.15 -0.10
N LEU A 261 0.67 -3.42 -1.22
CA LEU A 261 1.16 -3.93 -2.51
C LEU A 261 2.64 -4.32 -2.46
N HIS A 262 3.46 -3.56 -1.75
CA HIS A 262 4.88 -3.89 -1.58
C HIS A 262 5.06 -5.24 -0.87
N SER A 263 4.36 -5.48 0.22
CA SER A 263 4.43 -6.76 0.95
C SER A 263 3.88 -7.92 0.12
N LEU A 264 2.77 -7.72 -0.59
CA LEU A 264 2.20 -8.74 -1.48
C LEU A 264 3.14 -9.06 -2.66
N SER A 265 3.84 -8.07 -3.21
CA SER A 265 4.81 -8.27 -4.30
C SER A 265 5.97 -9.17 -3.86
N LEU A 266 6.43 -9.03 -2.62
CA LEU A 266 7.47 -9.89 -2.06
C LEU A 266 6.95 -11.33 -1.92
N LEU A 267 5.75 -11.52 -1.37
CA LEU A 267 5.10 -12.84 -1.32
C LEU A 267 4.93 -13.44 -2.70
N GLU A 268 4.54 -12.64 -3.68
CA GLU A 268 4.38 -13.09 -5.06
C GLU A 268 5.70 -13.61 -5.65
N ARG A 269 6.81 -12.92 -5.43
CA ARG A 269 8.15 -13.38 -5.85
C ARG A 269 8.48 -14.75 -5.24
N ILE A 270 8.23 -14.90 -3.93
CA ILE A 270 8.50 -16.17 -3.23
C ILE A 270 7.61 -17.29 -3.79
N PHE A 271 6.29 -17.11 -3.78
CA PHE A 271 5.37 -18.18 -4.16
C PHE A 271 5.44 -18.52 -5.65
N SER A 272 5.65 -17.52 -6.52
CA SER A 272 5.90 -17.77 -7.94
C SER A 272 7.10 -18.69 -8.12
N ARG A 273 8.24 -18.35 -7.51
CA ARG A 273 9.45 -19.14 -7.64
C ARG A 273 9.32 -20.53 -7.03
N MET A 274 8.72 -20.64 -5.83
CA MET A 274 8.48 -21.95 -5.19
C MET A 274 7.53 -22.83 -6.02
N SER A 275 6.55 -22.25 -6.71
CA SER A 275 5.63 -22.98 -7.56
C SER A 275 6.25 -23.57 -8.83
N GLU A 276 7.40 -23.02 -9.28
CA GLU A 276 8.15 -23.52 -10.43
C GLU A 276 9.01 -24.76 -10.09
N LEU A 277 9.37 -24.94 -8.83
CA LEU A 277 10.19 -26.08 -8.39
C LEU A 277 9.44 -27.38 -8.54
N GLU A 278 10.17 -28.46 -8.85
CA GLU A 278 9.60 -29.81 -8.95
C GLU A 278 8.98 -30.25 -7.60
N TYR A 279 9.69 -29.99 -6.51
CA TYR A 279 9.20 -30.11 -5.13
C TYR A 279 9.96 -29.15 -4.21
N ILE A 280 9.40 -28.84 -3.05
CA ILE A 280 10.09 -28.01 -2.06
C ILE A 280 11.14 -28.84 -1.33
N GLY A 281 12.37 -28.34 -1.31
CA GLY A 281 13.55 -29.06 -0.77
C GLY A 281 14.57 -29.44 -1.85
N VAL A 282 14.30 -29.11 -3.12
CA VAL A 282 15.32 -29.17 -4.18
C VAL A 282 16.50 -28.29 -3.79
N VAL A 283 17.70 -28.84 -3.84
CA VAL A 283 18.93 -28.10 -3.58
C VAL A 283 19.37 -27.40 -4.87
N ARG A 284 19.69 -26.13 -4.80
CA ARG A 284 20.34 -25.43 -5.90
C ARG A 284 21.80 -25.88 -5.92
N GLU A 285 22.17 -26.69 -6.90
CA GLU A 285 23.60 -27.02 -7.11
C GLU A 285 24.31 -25.74 -7.55
N ASN A 286 24.94 -25.06 -6.60
CA ASN A 286 25.96 -24.09 -6.91
C ASN A 286 27.17 -24.93 -7.35
N ILE A 287 27.43 -25.04 -8.65
CA ILE A 287 28.71 -25.46 -9.18
C ILE A 287 29.69 -24.32 -8.84
N ILE A 288 30.16 -24.29 -7.59
CA ILE A 288 31.41 -23.67 -7.26
C ILE A 288 32.46 -24.77 -7.61
N ILE A 289 32.94 -24.69 -8.83
CA ILE A 289 34.21 -25.32 -9.14
C ILE A 289 35.24 -24.49 -8.37
N SER A 290 35.47 -24.82 -7.10
CA SER A 290 36.74 -24.52 -6.47
C SER A 290 37.74 -25.43 -7.14
N GLU A 291 38.47 -24.89 -8.11
CA GLU A 291 39.75 -25.45 -8.48
C GLU A 291 40.64 -25.39 -7.21
N GLU A 292 40.55 -26.39 -6.37
CA GLU A 292 41.67 -26.73 -5.47
C GLU A 292 42.81 -27.16 -6.39
N GLU A 293 43.75 -26.24 -6.62
CA GLU A 293 45.08 -26.60 -7.14
C GLU A 293 45.68 -27.68 -6.23
N ASP A 294 45.62 -28.91 -6.71
CA ASP A 294 46.38 -30.02 -6.15
C ASP A 294 47.85 -29.70 -6.30
N SER A 295 48.44 -29.00 -5.34
CA SER A 295 49.89 -28.93 -5.21
C SER A 295 50.40 -30.28 -4.68
N PRO A 296 51.31 -30.96 -5.41
CA PRO A 296 51.79 -32.25 -4.99
C PRO A 296 52.60 -32.10 -3.72
N ARG A 297 52.08 -32.54 -2.60
CA ARG A 297 52.84 -32.70 -1.35
C ARG A 297 53.85 -33.80 -1.56
N SER A 298 55.14 -33.43 -1.71
CA SER A 298 56.30 -34.34 -1.67
C SER A 298 56.31 -35.10 -0.34
N LYS A 299 56.11 -36.39 -0.39
CA LYS A 299 56.29 -37.25 0.76
C LYS A 299 57.82 -37.41 1.01
N GLU A 300 58.38 -36.60 1.88
CA GLU A 300 59.70 -36.92 2.48
C GLU A 300 59.55 -38.10 3.44
N ARG A 301 60.09 -39.23 3.03
CA ARG A 301 60.33 -40.42 3.88
C ARG A 301 61.44 -40.09 4.85
N ARG A 302 61.16 -39.82 6.13
CA ARG A 302 62.16 -39.83 7.20
C ARG A 302 62.52 -41.29 7.55
N PHE A 303 63.71 -41.71 7.15
CA PHE A 303 64.35 -42.90 7.63
C PHE A 303 64.90 -42.67 9.06
N TRP A 304 64.42 -43.44 10.02
CA TRP A 304 65.06 -43.52 11.34
C TRP A 304 66.31 -44.46 11.23
N LYS A 305 67.51 -43.95 11.44
CA LYS A 305 68.71 -44.74 11.71
C LYS A 305 68.75 -44.95 13.21
N ILE A 306 68.70 -46.21 13.62
CA ILE A 306 69.11 -46.67 14.93
C ILE A 306 70.60 -46.79 14.85
N LEU A 307 71.38 -46.21 15.72
CA LEU A 307 72.79 -46.41 15.96
C LEU A 307 72.93 -46.91 17.38
N ASP A 308 73.78 -47.96 17.48
CA ASP A 308 74.25 -48.64 18.65
C ASP A 308 74.72 -47.72 19.78
#